data_9e7e29307119dcf62259bf27c12d8e4f
#
_entry.id   9e7e29307119dcf62259bf27c12d8e4f
#
_cell.length_a   1.000
_cell.length_b   1.000
_cell.length_c   1.000
_cell.angle_alpha   90.00
_cell.angle_beta   90.00
_cell.angle_gamma   90.00
#
_symmetry.space_group_name_H-M   'P 1'
#
loop_
_entity.id
_entity.type
_entity.pdbx_description
1 polymer ?
#
loop_
_entity_poly.entity_id
_entity_poly.type
_entity_poly.pdbx_seq_one_letter_code
_entity_poly.pdbx_strand_id
1 'polypeptide(L)'
;MGPTAELPLATDAVRIGEFTDPVVIDPDPRFLDEILSALVDVSPSTFDPDLDDLRSAADSTTDPWSAVDSHPTVAVLARRDAFETVTAGFEAASRLAGLVESGLLDPSVLDASQPNAVVAGRADAFAVVDTPAGWHAVGSDRSLRRRYETTLEEAEPFRPPAPSRHRLYRGFHDRCGRAVADDVVRALDVPPDPRSDVVDARVRAYLVGARHERLDRTVRRSCEEGGLGSPSTFTAVKRRLVDAGVVGTERVGQPVGRPRKRLIAREPFGETSLPDAISMTRDAISTGQDAISMARGAVDEND
;
A
#
# COMPACT_ATOMS: atom_id res chain seq x y z
N MET A 1 11.59 -26.41 9.75
CA MET A 1 11.69 -25.09 10.41
C MET A 1 11.76 -24.09 9.26
N GLY A 2 10.70 -23.35 9.06
CA GLY A 2 10.66 -22.29 8.03
C GLY A 2 11.56 -21.11 8.43
N PRO A 3 11.80 -20.16 7.50
CA PRO A 3 12.50 -18.94 7.79
C PRO A 3 11.76 -18.19 8.91
N THR A 4 12.48 -17.71 9.88
CA THR A 4 11.95 -16.99 11.05
C THR A 4 12.48 -15.56 10.98
N ALA A 5 11.62 -14.56 11.11
CA ALA A 5 12.03 -13.15 11.10
C ALA A 5 13.05 -12.90 12.21
N GLU A 6 14.24 -12.47 11.83
CA GLU A 6 15.34 -12.12 12.73
C GLU A 6 15.38 -10.62 12.92
N LEU A 7 15.45 -10.18 14.19
CA LEU A 7 15.57 -8.75 14.49
C LEU A 7 16.97 -8.21 14.11
N PRO A 8 17.08 -6.99 13.58
CA PRO A 8 18.33 -6.39 13.10
C PRO A 8 19.19 -5.90 14.27
N LEU A 9 19.54 -6.78 15.21
CA LEU A 9 20.36 -6.45 16.38
C LEU A 9 21.84 -6.73 16.11
N ALA A 10 22.73 -5.84 16.57
CA ALA A 10 24.15 -5.92 16.29
C ALA A 10 24.90 -7.05 16.99
N THR A 11 24.38 -7.55 18.11
CA THR A 11 25.12 -8.50 18.97
C THR A 11 24.48 -9.88 19.12
N ASP A 12 23.18 -9.99 18.97
CA ASP A 12 22.44 -11.25 19.22
C ASP A 12 21.41 -11.48 18.11
N ALA A 13 21.42 -12.69 17.55
CA ALA A 13 20.36 -13.13 16.63
C ALA A 13 19.09 -13.41 17.42
N VAL A 14 18.23 -12.40 17.55
CA VAL A 14 16.93 -12.53 18.21
C VAL A 14 15.85 -12.74 17.15
N ARG A 15 15.15 -13.86 17.23
CA ARG A 15 14.08 -14.19 16.30
C ARG A 15 12.72 -13.86 16.91
N ILE A 16 11.96 -13.05 16.18
CA ILE A 16 10.61 -12.64 16.65
C ILE A 16 9.69 -13.84 16.87
N GLY A 17 9.83 -14.90 16.07
CA GLY A 17 9.05 -16.13 16.21
C GLY A 17 9.36 -16.96 17.47
N GLU A 18 10.41 -16.65 18.23
CA GLU A 18 10.73 -17.27 19.51
C GLU A 18 9.91 -16.68 20.67
N PHE A 19 9.32 -15.51 20.46
CA PHE A 19 8.46 -14.87 21.44
C PHE A 19 7.02 -15.41 21.37
N THR A 20 6.43 -15.67 22.51
CA THR A 20 5.00 -15.90 22.62
C THR A 20 4.31 -14.55 22.66
N ASP A 21 3.38 -14.30 21.72
CA ASP A 21 2.68 -13.01 21.54
C ASP A 21 3.66 -11.83 21.45
N PRO A 22 4.49 -11.77 20.39
CA PRO A 22 5.50 -10.74 20.25
C PRO A 22 4.87 -9.35 20.08
N VAL A 23 5.45 -8.37 20.76
CA VAL A 23 5.06 -6.96 20.69
C VAL A 23 6.30 -6.11 20.49
N VAL A 24 6.25 -5.18 19.56
CA VAL A 24 7.25 -4.12 19.37
C VAL A 24 6.62 -2.77 19.69
N ILE A 25 7.25 -1.99 20.57
CA ILE A 25 6.69 -0.74 21.09
C ILE A 25 7.64 0.40 20.75
N ASP A 26 7.09 1.44 20.13
CA ASP A 26 7.75 2.67 19.70
C ASP A 26 9.08 2.46 18.96
N PRO A 27 9.13 1.58 17.93
CA PRO A 27 10.29 1.54 17.07
C PRO A 27 10.43 2.88 16.33
N ASP A 28 11.67 3.38 16.18
CA ASP A 28 11.92 4.46 15.24
C ASP A 28 11.66 3.99 13.80
N PRO A 29 11.51 4.90 12.81
CA PRO A 29 11.18 4.52 11.44
C PRO A 29 12.20 3.54 10.81
N ARG A 30 13.48 3.65 11.12
CA ARG A 30 14.52 2.76 10.57
C ARG A 30 14.41 1.36 11.16
N PHE A 31 14.23 1.26 12.47
CA PHE A 31 14.05 -0.03 13.13
C PHE A 31 12.74 -0.70 12.71
N LEU A 32 11.68 0.08 12.54
CA LEU A 32 10.40 -0.42 12.01
C LEU A 32 10.55 -0.97 10.60
N ASP A 33 11.23 -0.26 9.70
CA ASP A 33 11.46 -0.69 8.32
C ASP A 33 12.22 -2.02 8.25
N GLU A 34 13.26 -2.19 9.07
CA GLU A 34 14.01 -3.44 9.17
C GLU A 34 13.17 -4.60 9.73
N ILE A 35 12.30 -4.34 10.72
CA ILE A 35 11.37 -5.36 11.22
C ILE A 35 10.39 -5.78 10.12
N LEU A 36 9.83 -4.83 9.39
CA LEU A 36 8.91 -5.11 8.29
C LEU A 36 9.62 -5.90 7.19
N SER A 37 10.87 -5.54 6.86
CA SER A 37 11.69 -6.28 5.90
C SER A 37 11.94 -7.72 6.36
N ALA A 38 12.30 -7.92 7.62
CA ALA A 38 12.49 -9.26 8.18
C ALA A 38 11.20 -10.10 8.17
N LEU A 39 10.03 -9.48 8.34
CA LEU A 39 8.74 -10.16 8.23
C LEU A 39 8.40 -10.50 6.78
N VAL A 40 8.74 -9.65 5.82
CA VAL A 40 8.59 -9.92 4.38
C VAL A 40 9.47 -11.10 3.96
N ASP A 41 10.69 -11.19 4.48
CA ASP A 41 11.65 -12.26 4.19
C ASP A 41 11.21 -13.65 4.68
N VAL A 42 10.20 -13.72 5.55
CA VAL A 42 9.56 -14.99 5.95
C VAL A 42 8.94 -15.70 4.74
N SER A 43 8.32 -14.95 3.83
CA SER A 43 7.75 -15.45 2.58
C SER A 43 7.74 -14.35 1.51
N PRO A 44 8.87 -14.10 0.83
CA PRO A 44 8.99 -13.00 -0.12
C PRO A 44 7.95 -13.05 -1.25
N SER A 45 7.71 -14.24 -1.82
CA SER A 45 6.69 -14.42 -2.87
C SER A 45 5.25 -14.14 -2.40
N THR A 46 5.02 -14.13 -1.08
CA THR A 46 3.71 -13.80 -0.49
C THR A 46 3.59 -12.28 -0.22
N PHE A 47 4.62 -11.64 0.30
CA PHE A 47 4.52 -10.24 0.76
C PHE A 47 5.07 -9.21 -0.24
N ASP A 48 5.99 -9.63 -1.09
CA ASP A 48 6.52 -8.85 -2.21
C ASP A 48 6.45 -9.64 -3.52
N PRO A 49 5.23 -10.10 -3.91
CA PRO A 49 5.06 -10.97 -5.06
C PRO A 49 5.42 -10.26 -6.36
N ASP A 50 6.11 -10.97 -7.24
CA ASP A 50 6.26 -10.55 -8.62
C ASP A 50 4.99 -10.85 -9.45
N LEU A 51 5.01 -10.54 -10.75
CA LEU A 51 3.84 -10.78 -11.60
C LEU A 51 3.51 -12.27 -11.78
N ASP A 52 4.51 -13.15 -11.74
CA ASP A 52 4.26 -14.58 -11.91
C ASP A 52 3.69 -15.20 -10.63
N ASP A 53 4.14 -14.73 -9.47
CA ASP A 53 3.55 -15.05 -8.17
C ASP A 53 2.07 -14.62 -8.12
N LEU A 54 1.78 -13.37 -8.51
CA LEU A 54 0.41 -12.82 -8.52
C LEU A 54 -0.52 -13.58 -9.47
N ARG A 55 -0.03 -13.95 -10.65
CA ARG A 55 -0.77 -14.75 -11.63
C ARG A 55 -1.09 -16.14 -11.07
N SER A 56 -0.07 -16.78 -10.50
CA SER A 56 -0.20 -18.11 -9.91
C SER A 56 -1.20 -18.11 -8.75
N ALA A 57 -1.14 -17.08 -7.89
CA ALA A 57 -2.08 -16.91 -6.78
C ALA A 57 -3.51 -16.61 -7.24
N ALA A 58 -3.69 -15.86 -8.34
CA ALA A 58 -5.02 -15.55 -8.88
C ALA A 58 -5.68 -16.76 -9.56
N ASP A 59 -4.89 -17.62 -10.20
CA ASP A 59 -5.36 -18.85 -10.83
C ASP A 59 -5.59 -19.99 -9.80
N SER A 60 -5.09 -19.84 -8.58
CA SER A 60 -5.23 -20.80 -7.47
C SER A 60 -6.52 -20.56 -6.67
N THR A 61 -7.07 -21.66 -6.13
CA THR A 61 -8.14 -21.61 -5.11
C THR A 61 -7.60 -21.55 -3.68
N THR A 62 -6.27 -21.65 -3.53
CA THR A 62 -5.60 -21.61 -2.22
C THR A 62 -5.49 -20.15 -1.76
N ASP A 63 -5.68 -19.91 -0.48
CA ASP A 63 -5.45 -18.61 0.13
C ASP A 63 -3.96 -18.25 0.02
N PRO A 64 -3.58 -17.09 -0.55
CA PRO A 64 -2.19 -16.67 -0.65
C PRO A 64 -1.47 -16.56 0.70
N TRP A 65 -2.23 -16.40 1.79
CA TRP A 65 -1.70 -16.25 3.14
C TRP A 65 -1.42 -17.56 3.85
N SER A 66 -1.87 -18.70 3.32
CA SER A 66 -1.70 -20.03 3.94
C SER A 66 -0.24 -20.42 4.22
N ALA A 67 0.72 -19.82 3.51
CA ALA A 67 2.14 -20.07 3.74
C ALA A 67 2.64 -19.56 5.10
N VAL A 68 1.92 -18.63 5.73
CA VAL A 68 2.33 -17.96 6.97
C VAL A 68 1.41 -18.21 8.17
N ASP A 69 0.34 -19.00 8.01
CA ASP A 69 -0.64 -19.33 9.06
C ASP A 69 -0.02 -19.89 10.36
N SER A 70 1.17 -20.49 10.28
CA SER A 70 1.86 -21.06 11.44
C SER A 70 2.73 -20.07 12.24
N HIS A 71 2.86 -18.83 11.74
CA HIS A 71 3.68 -17.83 12.40
C HIS A 71 2.86 -17.02 13.41
N PRO A 72 3.47 -16.58 14.52
CA PRO A 72 2.79 -15.73 15.48
C PRO A 72 2.51 -14.36 14.89
N THR A 73 1.37 -13.78 15.22
CA THR A 73 1.08 -12.38 14.91
C THR A 73 2.00 -11.46 15.73
N VAL A 74 2.68 -10.53 15.06
CA VAL A 74 3.51 -9.53 15.70
C VAL A 74 2.68 -8.26 15.89
N ALA A 75 2.41 -7.89 17.14
CA ALA A 75 1.81 -6.60 17.43
C ALA A 75 2.87 -5.48 17.35
N VAL A 76 2.58 -4.41 16.64
CA VAL A 76 3.45 -3.24 16.56
C VAL A 76 2.70 -2.00 16.99
N LEU A 77 3.14 -1.41 18.09
CA LEU A 77 2.62 -0.16 18.62
C LEU A 77 3.63 0.95 18.31
N ALA A 78 3.39 1.73 17.25
CA ALA A 78 4.30 2.77 16.79
C ALA A 78 3.59 4.10 16.56
N ARG A 79 4.36 5.19 16.56
CA ARG A 79 3.82 6.51 16.25
C ARG A 79 3.33 6.57 14.81
N ARG A 80 2.31 7.37 14.57
CA ARG A 80 1.70 7.53 13.25
C ARG A 80 2.73 7.98 12.20
N ASP A 81 3.61 8.92 12.55
CA ASP A 81 4.67 9.42 11.67
C ASP A 81 5.70 8.34 11.30
N ALA A 82 5.97 7.38 12.19
CA ALA A 82 6.83 6.24 11.89
C ALA A 82 6.19 5.34 10.83
N PHE A 83 4.90 4.99 10.97
CA PHE A 83 4.18 4.24 9.96
C PHE A 83 4.09 5.00 8.62
N GLU A 84 3.77 6.30 8.64
CA GLU A 84 3.71 7.12 7.43
C GLU A 84 5.06 7.17 6.71
N THR A 85 6.16 7.21 7.44
CA THR A 85 7.52 7.18 6.87
C THR A 85 7.82 5.85 6.18
N VAL A 86 7.56 4.72 6.83
CA VAL A 86 7.87 3.39 6.27
C VAL A 86 6.87 2.93 5.21
N THR A 87 5.72 3.60 5.09
CA THR A 87 4.73 3.33 4.04
C THR A 87 4.75 4.39 2.93
N ALA A 88 5.81 5.18 2.84
CA ALA A 88 5.95 6.16 1.77
C ALA A 88 6.07 5.46 0.40
N GLY A 89 5.05 5.64 -0.43
CA GLY A 89 4.93 4.99 -1.74
C GLY A 89 4.10 3.70 -1.72
N PHE A 90 3.67 3.31 -2.93
CA PHE A 90 2.72 2.20 -3.09
C PHE A 90 3.33 0.85 -2.67
N GLU A 91 4.58 0.58 -3.04
CA GLU A 91 5.25 -0.70 -2.80
C GLU A 91 5.34 -1.01 -1.30
N ALA A 92 5.93 -0.08 -0.52
CA ALA A 92 6.08 -0.25 0.93
C ALA A 92 4.72 -0.32 1.65
N ALA A 93 3.77 0.53 1.28
CA ALA A 93 2.41 0.50 1.81
C ALA A 93 1.68 -0.82 1.50
N SER A 94 1.91 -1.37 0.31
CA SER A 94 1.30 -2.64 -0.14
C SER A 94 1.91 -3.85 0.56
N ARG A 95 3.21 -3.85 0.85
CA ARG A 95 3.88 -4.87 1.69
C ARG A 95 3.31 -4.87 3.10
N LEU A 96 3.21 -3.69 3.73
CA LEU A 96 2.58 -3.57 5.05
C LEU A 96 1.13 -4.10 5.02
N ALA A 97 0.36 -3.76 3.98
CA ALA A 97 -1.01 -4.26 3.84
C ALA A 97 -1.05 -5.79 3.71
N GLY A 98 -0.11 -6.40 3.02
CA GLY A 98 0.01 -7.86 2.93
C GLY A 98 0.27 -8.51 4.29
N LEU A 99 1.19 -7.95 5.07
CA LEU A 99 1.48 -8.41 6.43
C LEU A 99 0.25 -8.30 7.37
N VAL A 100 -0.55 -7.25 7.22
CA VAL A 100 -1.80 -7.07 7.98
C VAL A 100 -2.91 -8.00 7.50
N GLU A 101 -3.11 -8.11 6.19
CA GLU A 101 -4.16 -8.98 5.61
C GLU A 101 -3.88 -10.47 5.88
N SER A 102 -2.63 -10.88 5.99
CA SER A 102 -2.23 -12.24 6.38
C SER A 102 -2.39 -12.54 7.88
N GLY A 103 -2.57 -11.52 8.72
CA GLY A 103 -2.57 -11.65 10.17
C GLY A 103 -1.17 -11.81 10.80
N LEU A 104 -0.09 -11.67 10.02
CA LEU A 104 1.28 -11.74 10.56
C LEU A 104 1.64 -10.46 11.33
N LEU A 105 1.03 -9.32 11.01
CA LEU A 105 1.27 -8.03 11.65
C LEU A 105 -0.05 -7.42 12.14
N ASP A 106 -0.04 -6.91 13.38
CA ASP A 106 -1.15 -6.13 13.97
C ASP A 106 -0.62 -4.73 14.37
N PRO A 107 -0.71 -3.74 13.45
CA PRO A 107 -0.18 -2.42 13.69
C PRO A 107 -1.20 -1.51 14.40
N SER A 108 -0.77 -0.84 15.45
CA SER A 108 -1.57 0.13 16.21
C SER A 108 -0.80 1.42 16.48
N VAL A 109 -1.52 2.53 16.61
CA VAL A 109 -0.94 3.87 16.78
C VAL A 109 -0.63 4.12 18.25
N LEU A 110 0.61 4.55 18.51
CA LEU A 110 1.06 5.03 19.81
C LEU A 110 0.96 6.57 19.87
N ASP A 111 0.28 7.09 20.86
CA ASP A 111 0.11 8.55 21.03
C ASP A 111 1.30 9.24 21.70
N ALA A 112 2.06 8.51 22.52
CA ALA A 112 3.16 9.06 23.31
C ALA A 112 4.49 8.38 23.00
N SER A 113 5.52 9.19 22.71
CA SER A 113 6.88 8.68 22.47
C SER A 113 7.49 8.07 23.73
N GLN A 114 8.27 7.01 23.52
CA GLN A 114 9.05 6.33 24.56
C GLN A 114 10.53 6.66 24.43
N PRO A 115 11.33 6.59 25.53
CA PRO A 115 12.77 6.84 25.47
C PRO A 115 13.54 5.87 24.56
N ASN A 116 13.09 4.62 24.50
CA ASN A 116 13.68 3.55 23.69
C ASN A 116 12.58 2.62 23.20
N ALA A 117 12.79 2.03 22.03
CA ALA A 117 11.94 0.95 21.58
C ALA A 117 12.01 -0.25 22.54
N VAL A 118 10.93 -1.02 22.61
CA VAL A 118 10.84 -2.23 23.43
C VAL A 118 10.38 -3.39 22.57
N VAL A 119 11.06 -4.51 22.70
CA VAL A 119 10.60 -5.80 22.17
C VAL A 119 10.21 -6.68 23.35
N ALA A 120 9.01 -7.23 23.33
CA ALA A 120 8.48 -8.02 24.43
C ALA A 120 7.66 -9.20 23.92
N GLY A 121 7.80 -10.33 24.62
CA GLY A 121 6.87 -11.44 24.59
C GLY A 121 6.26 -11.65 25.97
N ARG A 122 5.58 -12.77 26.19
CA ARG A 122 5.02 -13.08 27.51
C ARG A 122 6.08 -13.38 28.57
N ALA A 123 7.21 -13.99 28.18
CA ALA A 123 8.24 -14.44 29.09
C ALA A 123 9.45 -13.53 29.18
N ASP A 124 9.76 -12.82 28.09
CA ASP A 124 10.99 -12.03 27.93
C ASP A 124 10.68 -10.67 27.31
N ALA A 125 11.43 -9.65 27.74
CA ALA A 125 11.34 -8.32 27.17
C ALA A 125 12.67 -7.59 27.35
N PHE A 126 13.03 -6.74 26.41
CA PHE A 126 14.22 -5.88 26.44
C PHE A 126 13.98 -4.53 25.78
N ALA A 127 14.76 -3.54 26.16
CA ALA A 127 14.81 -2.27 25.45
C ALA A 127 15.78 -2.38 24.28
N VAL A 128 15.48 -1.68 23.19
CA VAL A 128 16.36 -1.54 22.01
C VAL A 128 17.00 -0.16 22.05
N VAL A 129 18.31 -0.13 22.06
CA VAL A 129 19.08 1.13 22.08
C VAL A 129 19.84 1.27 20.76
N ASP A 130 19.61 2.38 20.07
CA ASP A 130 20.36 2.75 18.86
C ASP A 130 21.76 3.29 19.25
N THR A 131 22.78 2.74 18.62
CA THR A 131 24.18 3.14 18.80
C THR A 131 24.86 3.30 17.43
N PRO A 132 26.03 3.92 17.34
CA PRO A 132 26.78 3.97 16.08
C PRO A 132 27.13 2.59 15.48
N ALA A 133 27.08 1.52 16.29
CA ALA A 133 27.32 0.15 15.85
C ALA A 133 26.05 -0.60 15.44
N GLY A 134 24.86 0.03 15.54
CA GLY A 134 23.55 -0.55 15.28
C GLY A 134 22.69 -0.66 16.54
N TRP A 135 21.58 -1.37 16.45
CA TRP A 135 20.67 -1.58 17.58
C TRP A 135 21.15 -2.70 18.50
N HIS A 136 21.04 -2.46 19.79
CA HIS A 136 21.44 -3.40 20.83
C HIS A 136 20.28 -3.71 21.76
N ALA A 137 20.08 -4.98 22.09
CA ALA A 137 19.19 -5.39 23.16
C ALA A 137 19.82 -5.05 24.53
N VAL A 138 19.11 -4.35 25.39
CA VAL A 138 19.59 -3.93 26.70
C VAL A 138 18.59 -4.30 27.79
N GLY A 139 19.09 -4.96 28.82
CA GLY A 139 18.29 -5.39 29.95
C GLY A 139 17.41 -6.59 29.64
N SER A 140 16.79 -7.14 30.69
CA SER A 140 15.76 -8.15 30.61
C SER A 140 14.75 -7.85 31.72
N ASP A 141 13.57 -7.36 31.35
CA ASP A 141 12.53 -7.01 32.32
C ASP A 141 11.16 -7.48 31.85
N ARG A 142 10.71 -8.58 32.40
CA ARG A 142 9.39 -9.17 32.11
C ARG A 142 8.21 -8.25 32.43
N SER A 143 8.40 -7.21 33.23
CA SER A 143 7.36 -6.23 33.54
C SER A 143 7.11 -5.22 32.42
N LEU A 144 8.02 -5.09 31.45
CA LEU A 144 7.91 -4.12 30.35
C LEU A 144 6.62 -4.32 29.55
N ARG A 145 6.30 -5.56 29.15
CA ARG A 145 5.06 -5.85 28.42
C ARG A 145 3.82 -5.37 29.19
N ARG A 146 3.76 -5.68 30.49
CA ARG A 146 2.60 -5.33 31.33
C ARG A 146 2.33 -3.83 31.39
N ARG A 147 3.37 -3.01 31.24
CA ARG A 147 3.22 -1.53 31.23
C ARG A 147 2.42 -1.04 30.04
N TYR A 148 2.39 -1.82 28.94
CA TYR A 148 1.74 -1.44 27.69
C TYR A 148 0.46 -2.25 27.39
N GLU A 149 0.05 -3.18 28.28
CA GLU A 149 -1.15 -4.01 28.06
C GLU A 149 -2.40 -3.14 27.82
N THR A 150 -2.67 -2.17 28.70
CA THR A 150 -3.81 -1.26 28.51
C THR A 150 -3.67 -0.40 27.25
N THR A 151 -2.47 0.11 26.96
CA THR A 151 -2.22 0.88 25.74
C THR A 151 -2.46 0.06 24.49
N LEU A 152 -2.02 -1.21 24.48
CA LEU A 152 -2.24 -2.13 23.36
C LEU A 152 -3.73 -2.44 23.14
N GLU A 153 -4.50 -2.59 24.23
CA GLU A 153 -5.93 -2.89 24.15
C GLU A 153 -6.75 -1.67 23.66
N GLU A 154 -6.32 -0.44 23.97
CA GLU A 154 -7.03 0.79 23.66
C GLU A 154 -6.52 1.51 22.39
N ALA A 155 -5.37 1.09 21.85
CA ALA A 155 -4.72 1.75 20.73
C ALA A 155 -5.58 1.69 19.46
N GLU A 156 -5.58 2.79 18.69
CA GLU A 156 -6.24 2.84 17.39
C GLU A 156 -5.46 1.97 16.39
N PRO A 157 -6.11 1.03 15.68
CA PRO A 157 -5.44 0.26 14.62
C PRO A 157 -4.93 1.17 13.51
N PHE A 158 -3.68 0.98 13.10
CA PHE A 158 -3.15 1.65 11.92
C PHE A 158 -3.64 0.94 10.66
N ARG A 159 -4.20 1.70 9.72
CA ARG A 159 -4.68 1.19 8.44
C ARG A 159 -3.67 1.55 7.35
N PRO A 160 -3.08 0.55 6.66
CA PRO A 160 -2.18 0.81 5.53
C PRO A 160 -2.84 1.70 4.48
N PRO A 161 -2.11 2.69 3.92
CA PRO A 161 -2.68 3.64 2.95
C PRO A 161 -2.93 3.04 1.57
N ALA A 162 -2.44 1.82 1.30
CA ALA A 162 -2.66 1.07 0.06
C ALA A 162 -3.11 -0.37 0.37
N PRO A 163 -3.77 -1.06 -0.57
CA PRO A 163 -4.07 -2.49 -0.46
C PRO A 163 -2.83 -3.35 -0.72
N SER A 164 -2.89 -4.63 -0.34
CA SER A 164 -1.87 -5.60 -0.76
C SER A 164 -1.87 -5.81 -2.28
N ARG A 165 -0.72 -6.22 -2.83
CA ARG A 165 -0.61 -6.55 -4.26
C ARG A 165 -1.56 -7.69 -4.66
N HIS A 166 -1.73 -8.69 -3.81
CA HIS A 166 -2.67 -9.81 -4.04
C HIS A 166 -4.11 -9.33 -4.16
N ARG A 167 -4.57 -8.52 -3.22
CA ARG A 167 -5.93 -7.98 -3.25
C ARG A 167 -6.17 -7.10 -4.47
N LEU A 168 -5.22 -6.23 -4.77
CA LEU A 168 -5.28 -5.37 -5.94
C LEU A 168 -5.34 -6.17 -7.23
N TYR A 169 -4.39 -7.11 -7.42
CA TYR A 169 -4.31 -7.93 -8.62
C TYR A 169 -5.59 -8.73 -8.84
N ARG A 170 -6.08 -9.42 -7.82
CA ARG A 170 -7.33 -10.20 -7.89
C ARG A 170 -8.53 -9.34 -8.27
N GLY A 171 -8.68 -8.15 -7.68
CA GLY A 171 -9.78 -7.24 -8.00
C GLY A 171 -9.82 -6.82 -9.48
N PHE A 172 -8.64 -6.69 -10.14
CA PHE A 172 -8.56 -6.40 -11.56
C PHE A 172 -8.63 -7.66 -12.43
N HIS A 173 -7.97 -8.75 -12.03
CA HIS A 173 -7.95 -10.02 -12.76
C HIS A 173 -9.35 -10.57 -12.97
N ASP A 174 -10.17 -10.65 -11.93
CA ASP A 174 -11.49 -11.26 -11.97
C ASP A 174 -12.48 -10.47 -12.84
N ARG A 175 -12.31 -9.16 -12.97
CA ARG A 175 -13.25 -8.30 -13.70
C ARG A 175 -12.76 -7.80 -15.03
N CYS A 176 -11.48 -7.53 -15.13
CA CYS A 176 -10.85 -6.95 -16.32
C CYS A 176 -9.97 -7.93 -17.08
N GLY A 177 -9.60 -9.06 -16.46
CA GLY A 177 -8.72 -10.07 -17.02
C GLY A 177 -7.24 -9.77 -16.77
N ARG A 178 -6.40 -10.79 -17.01
CA ARG A 178 -4.97 -10.83 -16.71
C ARG A 178 -4.21 -9.62 -17.26
N ALA A 179 -4.37 -9.29 -18.55
CA ALA A 179 -3.61 -8.23 -19.18
C ALA A 179 -3.78 -6.87 -18.49
N VAL A 180 -5.01 -6.56 -18.03
CA VAL A 180 -5.29 -5.32 -17.30
C VAL A 180 -4.68 -5.36 -15.90
N ALA A 181 -4.79 -6.50 -15.21
CA ALA A 181 -4.22 -6.67 -13.87
C ALA A 181 -2.69 -6.53 -13.90
N ASP A 182 -2.02 -7.17 -14.88
CA ASP A 182 -0.58 -7.06 -15.10
C ASP A 182 -0.15 -5.59 -15.31
N ASP A 183 -0.85 -4.86 -16.17
CA ASP A 183 -0.49 -3.49 -16.48
C ASP A 183 -0.81 -2.53 -15.30
N VAL A 184 -1.82 -2.83 -14.48
CA VAL A 184 -2.07 -2.06 -13.26
C VAL A 184 -0.91 -2.21 -12.29
N VAL A 185 -0.43 -3.43 -12.04
CA VAL A 185 0.74 -3.66 -11.18
C VAL A 185 1.97 -2.94 -11.73
N ARG A 186 2.29 -3.11 -13.03
CA ARG A 186 3.40 -2.38 -13.68
C ARG A 186 3.27 -0.87 -13.57
N ALA A 187 2.05 -0.34 -13.68
CA ALA A 187 1.82 1.10 -13.53
C ALA A 187 2.12 1.59 -12.11
N LEU A 188 1.82 0.76 -11.11
CA LEU A 188 2.05 1.10 -9.70
C LEU A 188 3.52 0.92 -9.29
N ASP A 189 4.26 0.05 -9.99
CA ASP A 189 5.71 -0.13 -9.81
C ASP A 189 6.53 1.03 -10.42
N VAL A 190 5.94 1.87 -11.28
CA VAL A 190 6.61 3.08 -11.75
C VAL A 190 6.85 4.01 -10.55
N PRO A 191 8.10 4.41 -10.27
CA PRO A 191 8.41 5.24 -9.12
C PRO A 191 7.54 6.52 -9.08
N PRO A 192 7.08 6.95 -7.91
CA PRO A 192 6.39 8.22 -7.77
C PRO A 192 7.36 9.37 -8.06
N ASP A 193 6.86 10.46 -8.61
CA ASP A 193 7.65 11.67 -8.70
C ASP A 193 7.64 12.37 -7.33
N PRO A 194 8.81 12.59 -6.72
CA PRO A 194 8.89 13.27 -5.43
C PRO A 194 8.37 14.72 -5.45
N ARG A 195 8.15 15.26 -6.63
CA ARG A 195 7.65 16.64 -6.81
C ARG A 195 6.13 16.74 -6.94
N SER A 196 5.41 15.63 -7.09
CA SER A 196 3.98 15.69 -7.39
C SER A 196 3.25 14.36 -7.13
N ASP A 197 2.29 14.38 -6.19
CA ASP A 197 1.34 13.27 -5.92
C ASP A 197 0.13 13.26 -6.88
N VAL A 198 0.18 14.06 -7.94
CA VAL A 198 -0.95 14.27 -8.85
C VAL A 198 -1.37 12.98 -9.55
N VAL A 199 -0.45 12.04 -9.76
CA VAL A 199 -0.70 10.73 -10.40
C VAL A 199 -0.56 9.61 -9.37
N ASP A 200 -1.49 9.55 -8.44
CA ASP A 200 -1.56 8.50 -7.42
C ASP A 200 -1.97 7.14 -8.01
N ALA A 201 -1.99 6.10 -7.17
CA ALA A 201 -2.36 4.74 -7.56
C ALA A 201 -3.73 4.66 -8.27
N ARG A 202 -4.68 5.53 -7.89
CA ARG A 202 -6.03 5.56 -8.45
C ARG A 202 -6.04 6.10 -9.87
N VAL A 203 -5.28 7.17 -10.11
CA VAL A 203 -5.10 7.76 -11.45
C VAL A 203 -4.44 6.76 -12.38
N ARG A 204 -3.38 6.10 -11.94
CA ARG A 204 -2.65 5.08 -12.71
C ARG A 204 -3.56 3.90 -13.09
N ALA A 205 -4.33 3.37 -12.14
CA ALA A 205 -5.27 2.29 -12.40
C ALA A 205 -6.38 2.68 -13.42
N TYR A 206 -6.87 3.92 -13.36
CA TYR A 206 -7.84 4.42 -14.33
C TYR A 206 -7.25 4.65 -15.72
N LEU A 207 -6.01 5.14 -15.81
CA LEU A 207 -5.27 5.28 -17.05
C LEU A 207 -5.11 3.91 -17.76
N VAL A 208 -4.69 2.88 -16.99
CA VAL A 208 -4.59 1.51 -17.50
C VAL A 208 -5.95 1.00 -17.99
N GLY A 209 -7.02 1.19 -17.20
CA GLY A 209 -8.37 0.83 -17.61
C GLY A 209 -8.82 1.50 -18.91
N ALA A 210 -8.41 2.75 -19.16
CA ALA A 210 -8.68 3.49 -20.38
C ALA A 210 -7.84 3.00 -21.58
N ARG A 211 -6.58 2.67 -21.36
CA ARG A 211 -5.69 2.07 -22.38
C ARG A 211 -6.21 0.73 -22.90
N HIS A 212 -6.85 -0.04 -22.02
CA HIS A 212 -7.49 -1.31 -22.36
C HIS A 212 -8.96 -1.16 -22.76
N GLU A 213 -9.45 0.05 -22.99
CA GLU A 213 -10.83 0.34 -23.41
C GLU A 213 -11.91 -0.32 -22.54
N ARG A 214 -11.67 -0.40 -21.23
CA ARG A 214 -12.59 -1.07 -20.32
C ARG A 214 -13.81 -0.20 -19.97
N LEU A 215 -14.90 -0.85 -19.62
CA LEU A 215 -16.08 -0.13 -19.15
C LEU A 215 -15.78 0.61 -17.83
N ASP A 216 -16.12 1.90 -17.75
CA ASP A 216 -15.98 2.73 -16.55
C ASP A 216 -16.48 2.03 -15.27
N ARG A 217 -17.65 1.41 -15.35
CA ARG A 217 -18.20 0.66 -14.21
C ARG A 217 -17.34 -0.54 -13.79
N THR A 218 -16.76 -1.22 -14.76
CA THR A 218 -15.90 -2.40 -14.48
C THR A 218 -14.63 -1.95 -13.79
N VAL A 219 -13.92 -0.95 -14.35
CA VAL A 219 -12.69 -0.40 -13.74
C VAL A 219 -12.96 0.11 -12.33
N ARG A 220 -14.06 0.86 -12.13
CA ARG A 220 -14.42 1.36 -10.80
C ARG A 220 -14.59 0.23 -9.79
N ARG A 221 -15.33 -0.82 -10.14
CA ARG A 221 -15.53 -1.97 -9.25
C ARG A 221 -14.23 -2.73 -8.97
N SER A 222 -13.37 -2.88 -9.98
CA SER A 222 -12.05 -3.47 -9.78
C SER A 222 -11.21 -2.66 -8.77
N CYS A 223 -11.23 -1.33 -8.89
CA CYS A 223 -10.56 -0.45 -7.94
C CYS A 223 -11.15 -0.55 -6.51
N GLU A 224 -12.47 -0.64 -6.38
CA GLU A 224 -13.16 -0.78 -5.09
C GLU A 224 -12.80 -2.12 -4.42
N GLU A 225 -12.90 -3.22 -5.15
CA GLU A 225 -12.56 -4.57 -4.68
C GLU A 225 -11.06 -4.71 -4.40
N GLY A 226 -10.23 -4.12 -5.27
CA GLY A 226 -8.80 -4.02 -5.08
C GLY A 226 -8.37 -3.07 -3.95
N GLY A 227 -9.31 -2.40 -3.27
CA GLY A 227 -9.00 -1.58 -2.08
C GLY A 227 -8.45 -0.18 -2.37
N LEU A 228 -8.48 0.31 -3.62
CA LEU A 228 -7.96 1.63 -3.97
C LEU A 228 -8.85 2.81 -3.55
N GLY A 229 -10.07 2.57 -3.11
CA GLY A 229 -10.95 3.63 -2.61
C GLY A 229 -12.43 3.40 -2.87
N SER A 230 -13.24 4.44 -2.63
CA SER A 230 -14.70 4.42 -2.72
C SER A 230 -15.22 4.86 -4.09
N PRO A 231 -16.50 4.58 -4.44
CA PRO A 231 -17.13 5.00 -5.70
C PRO A 231 -17.06 6.52 -5.98
N SER A 232 -17.16 7.34 -4.93
CA SER A 232 -17.06 8.79 -5.04
C SER A 232 -15.66 9.25 -5.46
N THR A 233 -14.63 8.62 -4.93
CA THR A 233 -13.22 8.87 -5.28
C THR A 233 -13.00 8.69 -6.78
N PHE A 234 -13.50 7.58 -7.35
CA PHE A 234 -13.29 7.28 -8.77
C PHE A 234 -14.12 8.17 -9.71
N THR A 235 -15.21 8.76 -9.24
CA THR A 235 -15.90 9.79 -9.98
C THR A 235 -15.04 11.05 -10.13
N ALA A 236 -14.33 11.44 -9.07
CA ALA A 236 -13.40 12.57 -9.08
C ALA A 236 -12.16 12.29 -9.95
N VAL A 237 -11.56 11.10 -9.80
CA VAL A 237 -10.41 10.66 -10.63
C VAL A 237 -10.76 10.71 -12.12
N LYS A 238 -11.89 10.10 -12.52
CA LYS A 238 -12.33 10.13 -13.90
C LYS A 238 -12.51 11.56 -14.43
N ARG A 239 -13.22 12.42 -13.65
CA ARG A 239 -13.43 13.80 -14.06
C ARG A 239 -12.11 14.51 -14.30
N ARG A 240 -11.15 14.39 -13.39
CA ARG A 240 -9.82 14.98 -13.49
C ARG A 240 -9.07 14.53 -14.76
N LEU A 241 -9.11 13.22 -15.08
CA LEU A 241 -8.49 12.69 -16.30
C LEU A 241 -9.19 13.14 -17.58
N VAL A 242 -10.51 13.32 -17.56
CA VAL A 242 -11.29 13.83 -18.70
C VAL A 242 -11.01 15.31 -18.91
N ASP A 243 -11.00 16.11 -17.84
CA ASP A 243 -10.74 17.55 -17.89
C ASP A 243 -9.30 17.85 -18.36
N ALA A 244 -8.33 17.01 -17.99
CA ALA A 244 -6.95 17.06 -18.46
C ALA A 244 -6.76 16.54 -19.91
N GLY A 245 -7.81 16.06 -20.57
CA GLY A 245 -7.73 15.54 -21.94
C GLY A 245 -7.03 14.17 -22.07
N VAL A 246 -6.73 13.49 -20.97
CA VAL A 246 -6.03 12.18 -20.94
C VAL A 246 -6.97 11.04 -21.32
N VAL A 247 -8.20 11.07 -20.79
CA VAL A 247 -9.20 10.02 -20.99
C VAL A 247 -10.46 10.59 -21.65
N GLY A 248 -10.99 9.85 -22.61
CA GLY A 248 -12.31 10.05 -23.19
C GLY A 248 -13.31 9.00 -22.68
N THR A 249 -14.60 9.23 -22.98
CA THR A 249 -15.64 8.22 -22.75
C THR A 249 -16.50 8.04 -23.99
N GLU A 250 -16.72 6.79 -24.38
CA GLU A 250 -17.61 6.41 -25.47
C GLU A 250 -18.87 5.72 -24.93
N ARG A 251 -20.00 5.92 -25.59
CA ARG A 251 -21.24 5.22 -25.26
C ARG A 251 -21.29 3.88 -25.96
N VAL A 252 -21.41 2.79 -25.17
CA VAL A 252 -21.62 1.45 -25.71
C VAL A 252 -23.09 1.08 -25.56
N GLY A 253 -23.74 0.82 -26.68
CA GLY A 253 -25.15 0.40 -26.71
C GLY A 253 -25.37 -0.90 -25.95
N GLN A 254 -26.55 -1.04 -25.35
CA GLN A 254 -27.02 -2.27 -24.73
C GLN A 254 -28.40 -2.61 -25.26
N PRO A 255 -28.76 -3.90 -25.35
CA PRO A 255 -30.10 -4.32 -25.77
C PRO A 255 -31.20 -3.76 -24.87
N VAL A 256 -30.91 -3.61 -23.56
CA VAL A 256 -31.85 -3.09 -22.56
C VAL A 256 -31.11 -2.25 -21.55
N GLY A 257 -31.64 -1.06 -21.19
CA GLY A 257 -31.13 -0.18 -20.16
C GLY A 257 -30.34 1.03 -20.67
N ARG A 258 -29.70 1.78 -19.74
CA ARG A 258 -28.90 2.95 -20.10
C ARG A 258 -27.58 2.52 -20.76
N PRO A 259 -27.13 3.23 -21.81
CA PRO A 259 -25.83 2.98 -22.44
C PRO A 259 -24.71 2.96 -21.41
N ARG A 260 -23.81 1.97 -21.52
CA ARG A 260 -22.59 1.93 -20.70
C ARG A 260 -21.57 2.90 -21.24
N LYS A 261 -20.66 3.35 -20.39
CA LYS A 261 -19.52 4.20 -20.79
C LYS A 261 -18.26 3.34 -20.84
N ARG A 262 -17.57 3.35 -21.98
CA ARG A 262 -16.23 2.80 -22.16
C ARG A 262 -15.23 3.92 -21.92
N LEU A 263 -14.15 3.65 -21.22
CA LEU A 263 -13.02 4.54 -21.08
C LEU A 263 -12.11 4.36 -22.30
N ILE A 264 -11.55 5.45 -22.80
CA ILE A 264 -10.60 5.44 -23.92
C ILE A 264 -9.46 6.37 -23.54
N ALA A 265 -8.23 5.88 -23.58
CA ALA A 265 -7.06 6.75 -23.49
C ALA A 265 -6.96 7.54 -24.80
N ARG A 266 -6.87 8.88 -24.71
CA ARG A 266 -6.69 9.72 -25.89
C ARG A 266 -5.25 9.64 -26.38
N GLU A 267 -5.02 9.92 -27.66
CA GLU A 267 -3.66 10.08 -28.16
C GLU A 267 -2.98 11.29 -27.53
N PRO A 268 -1.68 11.18 -27.20
CA PRO A 268 -0.79 10.01 -27.42
C PRO A 268 -0.78 9.03 -26.25
N PHE A 269 -1.58 9.19 -25.20
CA PHE A 269 -1.56 8.38 -23.95
C PHE A 269 -1.88 6.89 -24.18
N GLY A 270 -2.59 6.54 -25.25
CA GLY A 270 -2.92 5.17 -25.60
C GLY A 270 -1.75 4.38 -26.20
N GLU A 271 -0.88 5.05 -26.96
CA GLU A 271 0.13 4.42 -27.82
C GLU A 271 1.55 4.43 -27.27
N THR A 272 1.83 5.36 -26.32
CA THR A 272 3.15 5.47 -25.69
C THR A 272 3.41 4.35 -24.67
N SER A 273 4.65 4.18 -24.22
CA SER A 273 4.98 3.28 -23.14
C SER A 273 4.20 3.64 -21.86
N LEU A 274 3.97 2.68 -20.98
CA LEU A 274 3.22 2.93 -19.74
C LEU A 274 3.89 3.96 -18.81
N PRO A 275 5.22 3.94 -18.59
CA PRO A 275 5.91 4.99 -17.84
C PRO A 275 5.77 6.38 -18.48
N ASP A 276 5.90 6.47 -19.80
CA ASP A 276 5.74 7.75 -20.52
C ASP A 276 4.32 8.27 -20.42
N ALA A 277 3.30 7.42 -20.59
CA ALA A 277 1.90 7.78 -20.42
C ALA A 277 1.60 8.31 -19.02
N ILE A 278 2.20 7.72 -17.98
CA ILE A 278 2.10 8.19 -16.59
C ILE A 278 2.74 9.58 -16.43
N SER A 279 3.94 9.77 -16.98
CA SER A 279 4.65 11.06 -16.94
C SER A 279 3.84 12.15 -17.66
N MET A 280 3.38 11.89 -18.89
CA MET A 280 2.56 12.81 -19.67
C MET A 280 1.21 13.12 -18.98
N THR A 281 0.62 12.13 -18.30
CA THR A 281 -0.62 12.33 -17.51
C THR A 281 -0.38 13.33 -16.38
N ARG A 282 0.77 13.27 -15.73
CA ARG A 282 1.17 14.21 -14.69
C ARG A 282 1.22 15.64 -15.24
N ASP A 283 1.94 15.82 -16.35
CA ASP A 283 2.09 17.13 -17.00
C ASP A 283 0.76 17.71 -17.43
N ALA A 284 -0.11 16.90 -18.04
CA ALA A 284 -1.44 17.30 -18.48
C ALA A 284 -2.34 17.74 -17.30
N ILE A 285 -2.31 17.01 -16.19
CA ILE A 285 -3.10 17.33 -14.99
C ILE A 285 -2.57 18.61 -14.34
N SER A 286 -1.25 18.77 -14.21
CA SER A 286 -0.62 19.96 -13.60
C SER A 286 -0.93 21.21 -14.42
N THR A 287 -0.77 21.15 -15.73
CA THR A 287 -1.10 22.28 -16.63
C THR A 287 -2.58 22.66 -16.56
N GLY A 288 -3.48 21.67 -16.49
CA GLY A 288 -4.92 21.92 -16.35
C GLY A 288 -5.28 22.57 -15.00
N GLN A 289 -4.60 22.23 -13.92
CA GLN A 289 -4.79 22.86 -12.61
C GLN A 289 -4.29 24.31 -12.58
N ASP A 290 -3.16 24.60 -13.19
CA ASP A 290 -2.60 25.95 -13.29
C ASP A 290 -3.53 26.87 -14.10
N ALA A 291 -4.08 26.41 -15.21
CA ALA A 291 -5.03 27.16 -16.03
C ALA A 291 -6.33 27.49 -15.25
N ILE A 292 -6.85 26.55 -14.46
CA ILE A 292 -8.04 26.77 -13.63
C ILE A 292 -7.74 27.75 -12.48
N SER A 293 -6.55 27.66 -11.87
CA SER A 293 -6.12 28.56 -10.80
C SER A 293 -5.97 30.00 -11.32
N MET A 294 -5.35 30.19 -12.46
CA MET A 294 -5.21 31.52 -13.12
C MET A 294 -6.57 32.13 -13.49
N ALA A 295 -7.50 31.32 -14.01
CA ALA A 295 -8.83 31.77 -14.34
C ALA A 295 -9.65 32.23 -13.12
N ARG A 296 -9.48 31.56 -11.98
CA ARG A 296 -10.12 31.94 -10.69
C ARG A 296 -9.53 33.21 -10.12
N GLY A 297 -8.19 33.36 -10.13
CA GLY A 297 -7.53 34.59 -9.67
C GLY A 297 -7.93 35.84 -10.48
N ALA A 298 -8.16 35.68 -11.77
CA ALA A 298 -8.60 36.77 -12.65
C ALA A 298 -10.07 37.21 -12.41
N VAL A 299 -10.89 36.35 -11.84
CA VAL A 299 -12.30 36.69 -11.49
C VAL A 299 -12.36 37.43 -10.16
N ASP A 300 -11.50 37.06 -9.17
CA ASP A 300 -11.46 37.70 -7.87
C ASP A 300 -10.80 39.09 -7.88
N GLU A 301 -10.00 39.42 -8.91
CA GLU A 301 -9.43 40.78 -9.11
C GLU A 301 -10.40 41.79 -9.77
N ASN A 302 -11.57 41.34 -10.25
CA ASN A 302 -12.53 42.17 -10.98
C ASN A 302 -13.83 42.46 -10.20
N ASP A 303 -13.93 42.06 -8.93
CA ASP A 303 -15.00 42.40 -8.00
C ASP A 303 -14.48 43.37 -6.91
#